data_e8b2df218eab68c13c30e114e8518c0e
#
_entry.id   e8b2df218eab68c13c30e114e8518c0e
#
_cell.length_a   1.000
_cell.length_b   1.000
_cell.length_c   1.000
_cell.angle_alpha   90.00
_cell.angle_beta   90.00
_cell.angle_gamma   90.00
#
_symmetry.space_group_name_H-M   'P 1'
#
loop_
_entity.id
_entity.type
_entity.pdbx_description
1 polymer ?
#
loop_
_entity_poly.entity_id
_entity_poly.type
_entity_poly.pdbx_seq_one_letter_code
_entity_poly.pdbx_strand_id
1 'polypeptide(L)'
;MQSTNTNIELFQAVKTETKPYRLFFQKLKHDWSFVFASMLAFNFLIALLPMAMIFFGISALILGNNSHLQNHWKNMIINAFPPKANEGLREIINMAFVKLYQDAGIILTFGILFAILGCLRLFVAIDRSLTIIYRLEERTFVKKYLLAIKMLLLFLILIPLMIVASSMPSILLHKIANVAGRFGTYVLGIITSFAITFLLFEVIYLLIPNRKMTFEHTWRGAILVSGALQLFMILFPLYVRNCLTSYTGQIGFAIILILFLFYFAILLLLGAQINAFVYEHIQPLPVPLGTFLNQFMEHAHQQTESI
;
A
#
# COMPACT_ATOMS: atom_id res chain seq x y z
N MET A 1 34.06 -38.40 -19.46
CA MET A 1 32.83 -38.87 -18.81
C MET A 1 32.59 -38.30 -17.41
N GLN A 2 33.63 -37.93 -16.62
CA GLN A 2 33.45 -37.32 -15.28
C GLN A 2 32.91 -35.89 -15.29
N SER A 3 33.26 -35.04 -16.29
CA SER A 3 32.82 -33.65 -16.36
C SER A 3 31.31 -33.47 -16.66
N THR A 4 30.71 -34.43 -17.33
CA THR A 4 29.28 -34.39 -17.69
C THR A 4 28.37 -34.70 -16.47
N ASN A 5 28.82 -35.59 -15.59
CA ASN A 5 28.08 -35.93 -14.37
C ASN A 5 28.07 -34.75 -13.37
N THR A 6 29.20 -34.08 -13.19
CA THR A 6 29.29 -32.92 -12.29
C THR A 6 28.40 -31.78 -12.73
N ASN A 7 28.28 -31.55 -14.04
CA ASN A 7 27.37 -30.51 -14.58
C ASN A 7 25.90 -30.90 -14.40
N ILE A 8 25.53 -32.17 -14.49
CA ILE A 8 24.17 -32.67 -14.26
C ILE A 8 23.81 -32.57 -12.78
N GLU A 9 24.72 -32.92 -11.87
CA GLU A 9 24.52 -32.79 -10.43
C GLU A 9 24.42 -31.33 -9.99
N LEU A 10 25.27 -30.42 -10.50
CA LEU A 10 25.17 -28.99 -10.30
C LEU A 10 23.84 -28.44 -10.83
N PHE A 11 23.43 -28.87 -12.01
CA PHE A 11 22.14 -28.44 -12.59
C PHE A 11 20.93 -28.94 -11.79
N GLN A 12 21.00 -30.17 -11.26
CA GLN A 12 19.98 -30.72 -10.38
C GLN A 12 19.96 -30.03 -9.00
N ALA A 13 21.12 -29.75 -8.42
CA ALA A 13 21.25 -29.02 -7.16
C ALA A 13 20.71 -27.59 -7.28
N VAL A 14 21.09 -26.85 -8.32
CA VAL A 14 20.57 -25.52 -8.63
C VAL A 14 19.06 -25.55 -8.88
N LYS A 15 18.55 -26.56 -9.59
CA LYS A 15 17.13 -26.76 -9.87
C LYS A 15 16.33 -27.08 -8.60
N THR A 16 16.94 -27.76 -7.64
CA THR A 16 16.30 -28.09 -6.34
C THR A 16 16.28 -26.87 -5.42
N GLU A 17 17.35 -26.09 -5.36
CA GLU A 17 17.42 -24.85 -4.57
C GLU A 17 16.51 -23.74 -5.12
N THR A 18 16.39 -23.62 -6.44
CA THR A 18 15.52 -22.61 -7.07
C THR A 18 14.03 -22.97 -7.06
N LYS A 19 13.70 -24.21 -6.71
CA LYS A 19 12.31 -24.72 -6.70
C LYS A 19 11.35 -23.85 -5.86
N PRO A 20 11.68 -23.43 -4.61
CA PRO A 20 10.77 -22.62 -3.80
C PRO A 20 10.53 -21.23 -4.38
N TYR A 21 11.57 -20.56 -4.91
CA TYR A 21 11.43 -19.25 -5.55
C TYR A 21 10.57 -19.32 -6.82
N ARG A 22 10.78 -20.36 -7.64
CA ARG A 22 9.99 -20.59 -8.84
C ARG A 22 8.51 -20.82 -8.51
N LEU A 23 8.22 -21.61 -7.48
CA LEU A 23 6.83 -21.83 -7.00
C LEU A 23 6.20 -20.53 -6.48
N PHE A 24 6.95 -19.73 -5.76
CA PHE A 24 6.48 -18.43 -5.29
C PHE A 24 6.12 -17.49 -6.45
N PHE A 25 6.99 -17.33 -7.46
CA PHE A 25 6.70 -16.52 -8.63
C PHE A 25 5.52 -17.07 -9.45
N GLN A 26 5.41 -18.39 -9.55
CA GLN A 26 4.26 -19.02 -10.18
C GLN A 26 2.97 -18.71 -9.41
N LYS A 27 2.99 -18.77 -8.08
CA LYS A 27 1.85 -18.38 -7.25
C LYS A 27 1.45 -16.93 -7.48
N LEU A 28 2.42 -16.01 -7.46
CA LEU A 28 2.18 -14.58 -7.70
C LEU A 28 1.50 -14.33 -9.05
N LYS A 29 1.91 -15.05 -10.10
CA LYS A 29 1.34 -14.96 -11.45
C LYS A 29 -0.03 -15.63 -11.55
N HIS A 30 -0.18 -16.84 -11.02
CA HIS A 30 -1.41 -17.61 -11.13
C HIS A 30 -2.55 -17.05 -10.29
N ASP A 31 -2.25 -16.43 -9.15
CA ASP A 31 -3.22 -15.75 -8.28
C ASP A 31 -3.58 -14.32 -8.77
N TRP A 32 -3.17 -13.93 -9.98
CA TRP A 32 -3.47 -12.62 -10.60
C TRP A 32 -3.05 -11.41 -9.74
N SER A 33 -1.96 -11.52 -8.98
CA SER A 33 -1.54 -10.48 -8.05
C SER A 33 -1.34 -9.10 -8.70
N PHE A 34 -0.83 -9.03 -9.93
CA PHE A 34 -0.67 -7.77 -10.66
C PHE A 34 -2.00 -7.14 -11.08
N VAL A 35 -3.01 -7.96 -11.42
CA VAL A 35 -4.36 -7.49 -11.75
C VAL A 35 -5.01 -6.91 -10.50
N PHE A 36 -4.90 -7.60 -9.37
CA PHE A 36 -5.39 -7.09 -8.09
C PHE A 36 -4.63 -5.82 -7.65
N ALA A 37 -3.33 -5.73 -7.90
CA ALA A 37 -2.56 -4.51 -7.63
C ALA A 37 -3.09 -3.32 -8.43
N SER A 38 -3.42 -3.50 -9.72
CA SER A 38 -4.03 -2.45 -10.54
C SER A 38 -5.39 -2.03 -10.00
N MET A 39 -6.22 -3.00 -9.61
CA MET A 39 -7.52 -2.73 -8.98
C MET A 39 -7.37 -1.96 -7.66
N LEU A 40 -6.41 -2.35 -6.82
CA LEU A 40 -6.14 -1.67 -5.56
C LEU A 40 -5.60 -0.27 -5.78
N ALA A 41 -4.68 -0.06 -6.72
CA ALA A 41 -4.15 1.26 -7.07
C ALA A 41 -5.26 2.23 -7.47
N PHE A 42 -6.22 1.78 -8.27
CA PHE A 42 -7.39 2.57 -8.64
C PHE A 42 -8.27 2.90 -7.43
N ASN A 43 -8.52 1.92 -6.55
CA ASN A 43 -9.31 2.16 -5.33
C ASN A 43 -8.57 3.09 -4.35
N PHE A 44 -7.23 2.99 -4.24
CA PHE A 44 -6.42 3.96 -3.49
C PHE A 44 -6.57 5.37 -4.04
N LEU A 45 -6.52 5.53 -5.37
CA LEU A 45 -6.67 6.83 -6.01
C LEU A 45 -8.05 7.45 -5.71
N ILE A 46 -9.13 6.66 -5.82
CA ILE A 46 -10.49 7.11 -5.50
C ILE A 46 -10.62 7.48 -4.03
N ALA A 47 -10.03 6.72 -3.12
CA ALA A 47 -10.09 6.97 -1.69
C ALA A 47 -9.24 8.17 -1.25
N LEU A 48 -8.14 8.45 -1.96
CA LEU A 48 -7.19 9.49 -1.59
C LEU A 48 -7.80 10.89 -1.64
N LEU A 49 -8.61 11.19 -2.66
CA LEU A 49 -9.22 12.51 -2.81
C LEU A 49 -10.17 12.86 -1.63
N PRO A 50 -11.17 12.03 -1.29
CA PRO A 50 -12.02 12.29 -0.14
C PRO A 50 -11.27 12.29 1.20
N MET A 51 -10.26 11.40 1.37
CA MET A 51 -9.44 11.41 2.59
C MET A 51 -8.67 12.72 2.73
N ALA A 52 -8.12 13.24 1.63
CA ALA A 52 -7.47 14.55 1.62
C ALA A 52 -8.47 15.67 1.98
N MET A 53 -9.70 15.61 1.46
CA MET A 53 -10.75 16.60 1.79
C MET A 53 -11.09 16.58 3.28
N ILE A 54 -11.25 15.40 3.90
CA ILE A 54 -11.48 15.29 5.35
C ILE A 54 -10.28 15.84 6.13
N PHE A 55 -9.07 15.41 5.77
CA PHE A 55 -7.86 15.84 6.45
C PHE A 55 -7.70 17.35 6.40
N PHE A 56 -7.88 17.96 5.24
CA PHE A 56 -7.83 19.41 5.08
C PHE A 56 -9.00 20.11 5.78
N GLY A 57 -10.22 19.56 5.73
CA GLY A 57 -11.40 20.11 6.40
C GLY A 57 -11.23 20.14 7.92
N ILE A 58 -10.77 19.04 8.51
CA ILE A 58 -10.47 18.98 9.95
C ILE A 58 -9.33 19.93 10.30
N SER A 59 -8.29 19.96 9.48
CA SER A 59 -7.17 20.88 9.68
C SER A 59 -7.62 22.35 9.62
N ALA A 60 -8.52 22.70 8.70
CA ALA A 60 -9.08 24.04 8.60
C ALA A 60 -9.91 24.42 9.84
N LEU A 61 -10.68 23.51 10.39
CA LEU A 61 -11.44 23.73 11.62
C LEU A 61 -10.54 23.90 12.86
N ILE A 62 -9.47 23.12 12.97
CA ILE A 62 -8.54 23.17 14.13
C ILE A 62 -7.61 24.36 14.05
N LEU A 63 -7.08 24.65 12.87
CA LEU A 63 -6.04 25.67 12.65
C LEU A 63 -6.64 27.09 12.49
N GLY A 64 -7.97 27.21 12.30
CA GLY A 64 -8.67 28.49 12.18
C GLY A 64 -8.03 29.42 11.15
N ASN A 65 -7.98 30.71 11.46
CA ASN A 65 -7.47 31.77 10.57
C ASN A 65 -5.93 31.96 10.63
N ASN A 66 -5.18 30.99 11.18
CA ASN A 66 -3.72 31.11 11.33
C ASN A 66 -2.98 30.81 10.01
N SER A 67 -2.72 31.86 9.23
CA SER A 67 -2.05 31.78 7.93
C SER A 67 -0.63 31.16 8.01
N HIS A 68 0.08 31.34 9.11
CA HIS A 68 1.41 30.78 9.29
C HIS A 68 1.39 29.24 9.38
N LEU A 69 0.47 28.69 10.16
CA LEU A 69 0.29 27.24 10.27
C LEU A 69 -0.20 26.64 8.94
N GLN A 70 -1.09 27.32 8.22
CA GLN A 70 -1.55 26.89 6.91
C GLN A 70 -0.41 26.77 5.91
N ASN A 71 0.46 27.78 5.83
CA ASN A 71 1.62 27.78 4.94
C ASN A 71 2.63 26.71 5.34
N HIS A 72 2.79 26.46 6.64
CA HIS A 72 3.63 25.36 7.13
C HIS A 72 3.15 23.99 6.65
N TRP A 73 1.84 23.71 6.80
CA TRP A 73 1.24 22.45 6.33
C TRP A 73 1.28 22.30 4.80
N LYS A 74 0.99 23.37 4.05
CA LYS A 74 1.14 23.38 2.59
C LYS A 74 2.55 23.00 2.17
N ASN A 75 3.55 23.62 2.74
CA ASN A 75 4.94 23.36 2.42
C ASN A 75 5.38 21.95 2.83
N MET A 76 4.91 21.43 3.96
CA MET A 76 5.19 20.07 4.41
C MET A 76 4.64 19.03 3.39
N ILE A 77 3.41 19.20 2.92
CA ILE A 77 2.79 18.31 1.92
C ILE A 77 3.55 18.42 0.59
N ILE A 78 3.82 19.62 0.12
CA ILE A 78 4.55 19.85 -1.14
C ILE A 78 5.93 19.20 -1.10
N ASN A 79 6.66 19.37 0.01
CA ASN A 79 8.01 18.85 0.17
C ASN A 79 8.07 17.31 0.37
N ALA A 80 6.94 16.67 0.68
CA ALA A 80 6.85 15.21 0.74
C ALA A 80 6.88 14.54 -0.65
N PHE A 81 6.67 15.31 -1.72
CA PHE A 81 6.68 14.79 -3.09
C PHE A 81 7.98 15.15 -3.84
N PRO A 82 8.34 14.39 -4.90
CA PRO A 82 9.52 14.69 -5.70
C PRO A 82 9.47 16.12 -6.30
N PRO A 83 10.61 16.82 -6.44
CA PRO A 83 10.66 18.23 -6.86
C PRO A 83 9.94 18.54 -8.18
N LYS A 84 9.93 17.59 -9.11
CA LYS A 84 9.24 17.74 -10.42
C LYS A 84 7.71 17.71 -10.34
N ALA A 85 7.15 17.11 -9.29
CA ALA A 85 5.72 17.11 -9.05
C ALA A 85 5.25 18.40 -8.35
N ASN A 86 6.19 19.19 -7.79
CA ASN A 86 5.86 20.32 -6.91
C ASN A 86 5.07 21.45 -7.61
N GLU A 87 5.29 21.73 -8.89
CA GLU A 87 4.56 22.78 -9.60
C GLU A 87 3.07 22.45 -9.73
N GLY A 88 2.73 21.29 -10.27
CA GLY A 88 1.35 20.84 -10.39
C GLY A 88 0.68 20.64 -9.03
N LEU A 89 1.43 20.12 -8.03
CA LEU A 89 0.93 19.92 -6.68
C LEU A 89 0.65 21.24 -5.96
N ARG A 90 1.51 22.26 -6.11
CA ARG A 90 1.31 23.60 -5.53
C ARG A 90 0.00 24.22 -6.02
N GLU A 91 -0.27 24.12 -7.31
CA GLU A 91 -1.49 24.66 -7.91
C GLU A 91 -2.73 23.95 -7.36
N ILE A 92 -2.73 22.61 -7.33
CA ILE A 92 -3.82 21.81 -6.80
C ILE A 92 -4.06 22.11 -5.32
N ILE A 93 -3.00 22.17 -4.50
CA ILE A 93 -3.09 22.45 -3.07
C ILE A 93 -3.60 23.88 -2.84
N ASN A 94 -3.10 24.88 -3.58
CA ASN A 94 -3.59 26.23 -3.43
C ASN A 94 -5.05 26.38 -3.77
N MET A 95 -5.51 25.78 -4.88
CA MET A 95 -6.94 25.75 -5.25
C MET A 95 -7.79 25.04 -4.18
N ALA A 96 -7.32 23.91 -3.68
CA ALA A 96 -8.00 23.16 -2.63
C ALA A 96 -8.12 23.98 -1.34
N PHE A 97 -7.05 24.63 -0.90
CA PHE A 97 -7.06 25.45 0.32
C PHE A 97 -7.97 26.68 0.17
N VAL A 98 -7.94 27.39 -0.96
CA VAL A 98 -8.82 28.56 -1.19
C VAL A 98 -10.30 28.15 -1.14
N LYS A 99 -10.68 27.08 -1.83
CA LYS A 99 -12.07 26.59 -1.80
C LYS A 99 -12.48 26.04 -0.44
N LEU A 100 -11.55 25.39 0.28
CA LEU A 100 -11.82 24.85 1.61
C LEU A 100 -12.21 25.94 2.61
N TYR A 101 -11.61 27.13 2.49
CA TYR A 101 -11.93 28.26 3.38
C TYR A 101 -13.23 28.97 3.00
N GLN A 102 -13.54 29.03 1.71
CA GLN A 102 -14.77 29.69 1.25
C GLN A 102 -16.02 28.86 1.54
N ASP A 103 -15.92 27.53 1.39
CA ASP A 103 -17.07 26.61 1.46
C ASP A 103 -16.85 25.45 2.46
N ALA A 104 -16.12 25.69 3.55
CA ALA A 104 -15.64 24.66 4.48
C ALA A 104 -16.73 23.66 4.95
N GLY A 105 -17.94 24.14 5.23
CA GLY A 105 -19.03 23.28 5.72
C GLY A 105 -19.58 22.34 4.65
N ILE A 106 -19.78 22.83 3.44
CA ILE A 106 -20.32 22.03 2.32
C ILE A 106 -19.28 21.00 1.88
N ILE A 107 -18.02 21.43 1.71
CA ILE A 107 -16.92 20.57 1.28
C ILE A 107 -16.66 19.48 2.31
N LEU A 108 -16.72 19.80 3.61
CA LEU A 108 -16.54 18.80 4.66
C LEU A 108 -17.65 17.75 4.63
N THR A 109 -18.91 18.18 4.48
CA THR A 109 -20.06 17.26 4.44
C THR A 109 -19.98 16.31 3.24
N PHE A 110 -19.75 16.86 2.04
CA PHE A 110 -19.54 16.02 0.84
C PHE A 110 -18.27 15.20 0.93
N GLY A 111 -17.18 15.76 1.46
CA GLY A 111 -15.93 15.07 1.69
C GLY A 111 -16.11 13.84 2.58
N ILE A 112 -16.84 13.96 3.69
CA ILE A 112 -17.14 12.84 4.60
C ILE A 112 -17.97 11.78 3.87
N LEU A 113 -19.02 12.17 3.14
CA LEU A 113 -19.88 11.24 2.41
C LEU A 113 -19.08 10.45 1.36
N PHE A 114 -18.32 11.15 0.52
CA PHE A 114 -17.47 10.50 -0.51
C PHE A 114 -16.30 9.71 0.08
N ALA A 115 -15.74 10.14 1.22
CA ALA A 115 -14.70 9.39 1.89
C ALA A 115 -15.20 8.06 2.44
N ILE A 116 -16.38 8.07 3.05
CA ILE A 116 -16.99 6.82 3.51
C ILE A 116 -17.14 5.86 2.32
N LEU A 117 -17.70 6.31 1.21
CA LEU A 117 -17.88 5.46 0.03
C LEU A 117 -16.56 5.00 -0.60
N GLY A 118 -15.59 5.91 -0.76
CA GLY A 118 -14.28 5.60 -1.34
C GLY A 118 -13.44 4.67 -0.48
N CYS A 119 -13.37 4.95 0.83
CA CYS A 119 -12.60 4.13 1.77
C CYS A 119 -13.25 2.76 1.99
N LEU A 120 -14.59 2.69 2.04
CA LEU A 120 -15.27 1.40 2.12
C LEU A 120 -14.94 0.52 0.91
N ARG A 121 -14.94 1.08 -0.31
CA ARG A 121 -14.54 0.36 -1.52
C ARG A 121 -13.10 -0.12 -1.45
N LEU A 122 -12.18 0.72 -0.98
CA LEU A 122 -10.77 0.37 -0.83
C LEU A 122 -10.59 -0.84 0.12
N PHE A 123 -11.16 -0.77 1.33
CA PHE A 123 -11.01 -1.87 2.29
C PHE A 123 -11.71 -3.15 1.84
N VAL A 124 -12.84 -3.05 1.14
CA VAL A 124 -13.50 -4.20 0.51
C VAL A 124 -12.61 -4.80 -0.60
N ALA A 125 -11.94 -3.96 -1.40
CA ALA A 125 -11.02 -4.43 -2.42
C ALA A 125 -9.79 -5.13 -1.83
N ILE A 126 -9.22 -4.60 -0.74
CA ILE A 126 -8.14 -5.26 0.01
C ILE A 126 -8.61 -6.59 0.59
N ASP A 127 -9.77 -6.62 1.26
CA ASP A 127 -10.35 -7.85 1.83
C ASP A 127 -10.53 -8.94 0.75
N ARG A 128 -11.07 -8.60 -0.41
CA ARG A 128 -11.22 -9.55 -1.54
C ARG A 128 -9.89 -10.07 -2.04
N SER A 129 -8.91 -9.18 -2.24
CA SER A 129 -7.58 -9.57 -2.70
C SER A 129 -6.91 -10.52 -1.70
N LEU A 130 -6.97 -10.23 -0.41
CA LEU A 130 -6.42 -11.09 0.63
C LEU A 130 -7.18 -12.40 0.77
N THR A 131 -8.51 -12.38 0.64
CA THR A 131 -9.34 -13.59 0.65
C THR A 131 -8.92 -14.57 -0.45
N ILE A 132 -8.63 -14.09 -1.66
CA ILE A 132 -8.15 -14.93 -2.77
C ILE A 132 -6.73 -15.45 -2.51
N ILE A 133 -5.82 -14.59 -2.04
CA ILE A 133 -4.42 -14.94 -1.76
C ILE A 133 -4.30 -16.02 -0.67
N TYR A 134 -5.08 -15.86 0.40
CA TYR A 134 -5.11 -16.80 1.53
C TYR A 134 -6.13 -17.95 1.34
N ARG A 135 -6.87 -17.98 0.21
CA ARG A 135 -7.88 -18.99 -0.09
C ARG A 135 -8.91 -19.16 1.01
N LEU A 136 -9.41 -18.05 1.51
CA LEU A 136 -10.41 -17.97 2.56
C LEU A 136 -11.82 -17.88 1.96
N GLU A 137 -12.82 -18.21 2.78
CA GLU A 137 -14.21 -17.95 2.44
C GLU A 137 -14.52 -16.46 2.48
N GLU A 138 -15.36 -16.00 1.54
CA GLU A 138 -15.79 -14.61 1.52
C GLU A 138 -16.70 -14.32 2.73
N ARG A 139 -16.52 -13.11 3.29
CA ARG A 139 -17.44 -12.62 4.31
C ARG A 139 -18.81 -12.32 3.72
N THR A 140 -19.86 -12.49 4.54
CA THR A 140 -21.19 -11.98 4.21
C THR A 140 -21.15 -10.47 4.00
N PHE A 141 -22.03 -9.97 3.15
CA PHE A 141 -22.10 -8.55 2.76
C PHE A 141 -21.99 -7.59 3.97
N VAL A 142 -22.83 -7.81 4.99
CA VAL A 142 -22.84 -6.94 6.19
C VAL A 142 -21.52 -6.97 6.95
N LYS A 143 -20.94 -8.16 7.16
CA LYS A 143 -19.64 -8.29 7.87
C LYS A 143 -18.50 -7.63 7.12
N LYS A 144 -18.52 -7.67 5.78
CA LYS A 144 -17.52 -7.05 4.90
C LYS A 144 -17.52 -5.54 5.06
N TYR A 145 -18.69 -4.91 5.02
CA TYR A 145 -18.79 -3.45 5.19
C TYR A 145 -18.53 -3.00 6.63
N LEU A 146 -18.94 -3.80 7.62
CA LEU A 146 -18.62 -3.52 9.03
C LEU A 146 -17.10 -3.55 9.28
N LEU A 147 -16.38 -4.50 8.66
CA LEU A 147 -14.92 -4.52 8.69
C LEU A 147 -14.35 -3.25 8.03
N ALA A 148 -14.85 -2.87 6.87
CA ALA A 148 -14.37 -1.70 6.16
C ALA A 148 -14.56 -0.41 6.98
N ILE A 149 -15.69 -0.26 7.68
CA ILE A 149 -15.91 0.86 8.62
C ILE A 149 -14.91 0.81 9.79
N LYS A 150 -14.71 -0.35 10.40
CA LYS A 150 -13.71 -0.51 11.49
C LYS A 150 -12.31 -0.12 11.02
N MET A 151 -11.92 -0.55 9.82
CA MET A 151 -10.64 -0.21 9.24
C MET A 151 -10.53 1.28 8.94
N LEU A 152 -11.59 1.89 8.39
CA LEU A 152 -11.64 3.34 8.16
C LEU A 152 -11.38 4.12 9.46
N LEU A 153 -12.10 3.79 10.54
CA LEU A 153 -11.93 4.45 11.83
C LEU A 153 -10.52 4.22 12.41
N LEU A 154 -9.99 3.00 12.30
CA LEU A 154 -8.65 2.68 12.76
C LEU A 154 -7.59 3.49 12.00
N PHE A 155 -7.68 3.56 10.67
CA PHE A 155 -6.73 4.31 9.86
C PHE A 155 -6.89 5.82 10.01
N LEU A 156 -8.08 6.31 10.30
CA LEU A 156 -8.33 7.72 10.62
C LEU A 156 -7.54 8.18 11.86
N ILE A 157 -7.32 7.28 12.81
CA ILE A 157 -6.51 7.54 14.02
C ILE A 157 -5.03 7.23 13.74
N LEU A 158 -4.74 6.12 13.07
CA LEU A 158 -3.39 5.62 12.86
C LEU A 158 -2.57 6.54 11.94
N ILE A 159 -3.15 7.06 10.86
CA ILE A 159 -2.43 7.91 9.90
C ILE A 159 -1.92 9.22 10.55
N PRO A 160 -2.72 10.02 11.27
CA PRO A 160 -2.21 11.19 11.98
C PRO A 160 -1.14 10.84 13.03
N LEU A 161 -1.32 9.75 13.77
CA LEU A 161 -0.33 9.26 14.73
C LEU A 161 1.00 8.94 14.04
N MET A 162 0.95 8.30 12.87
CA MET A 162 2.12 8.01 12.06
C MET A 162 2.82 9.27 11.55
N ILE A 163 2.06 10.28 11.12
CA ILE A 163 2.62 11.58 10.68
C ILE A 163 3.35 12.26 11.85
N VAL A 164 2.75 12.30 13.02
CA VAL A 164 3.39 12.86 14.22
C VAL A 164 4.66 12.09 14.58
N ALA A 165 4.60 10.76 14.62
CA ALA A 165 5.74 9.92 14.95
C ALA A 165 6.88 10.06 13.93
N SER A 166 6.58 10.15 12.64
CA SER A 166 7.58 10.35 11.58
C SER A 166 8.23 11.75 11.61
N SER A 167 7.56 12.72 12.20
CA SER A 167 8.09 14.10 12.35
C SER A 167 9.02 14.26 13.55
N MET A 168 9.01 13.34 14.52
CA MET A 168 9.82 13.41 15.74
C MET A 168 11.34 13.50 15.47
N PRO A 169 11.93 12.70 14.56
CA PRO A 169 13.37 12.79 14.29
C PRO A 169 13.79 14.16 13.73
N SER A 170 12.98 14.80 12.90
CA SER A 170 13.27 16.12 12.35
C SER A 170 13.24 17.22 13.42
N ILE A 171 12.32 17.14 14.37
CA ILE A 171 12.22 18.06 15.50
C ILE A 171 13.47 17.94 16.40
N LEU A 172 13.95 16.72 16.60
CA LEU A 172 15.17 16.46 17.38
C LEU A 172 16.43 16.97 16.65
N LEU A 173 16.51 16.84 15.33
CA LEU A 173 17.62 17.31 14.50
C LEU A 173 17.88 18.82 14.66
N HIS A 174 16.83 19.62 14.78
CA HIS A 174 16.95 21.07 14.96
C HIS A 174 17.59 21.48 16.30
N LYS A 175 17.55 20.60 17.30
CA LYS A 175 18.11 20.84 18.64
C LYS A 175 19.56 20.37 18.79
N ILE A 176 20.09 19.57 17.87
CA ILE A 176 21.42 18.95 17.97
C ILE A 176 22.38 19.59 16.98
N ALA A 177 23.36 20.31 17.51
CA ALA A 177 24.36 21.05 16.71
C ALA A 177 25.49 20.16 16.15
N ASN A 178 25.76 18.98 16.73
CA ASN A 178 26.94 18.18 16.42
C ASN A 178 26.69 17.23 15.21
N VAL A 179 27.72 17.03 14.38
CA VAL A 179 27.69 16.14 13.20
C VAL A 179 27.32 14.70 13.56
N ALA A 180 27.87 14.17 14.65
CA ALA A 180 27.52 12.84 15.16
C ALA A 180 26.04 12.73 15.57
N GLY A 181 25.48 13.79 16.15
CA GLY A 181 24.07 13.85 16.49
C GLY A 181 23.16 13.90 15.25
N ARG A 182 23.57 14.55 14.15
CA ARG A 182 22.84 14.56 12.88
C ARG A 182 22.79 13.17 12.24
N PHE A 183 23.88 12.43 12.26
CA PHE A 183 23.92 11.06 11.78
C PHE A 183 22.99 10.15 12.63
N GLY A 184 23.06 10.26 13.95
CA GLY A 184 22.20 9.50 14.86
C GLY A 184 20.70 9.77 14.64
N THR A 185 20.31 11.03 14.43
CA THR A 185 18.92 11.42 14.14
C THR A 185 18.46 10.94 12.74
N TYR A 186 19.34 10.93 11.75
CA TYR A 186 19.03 10.36 10.44
C TYR A 186 18.74 8.84 10.54
N VAL A 187 19.60 8.09 11.24
CA VAL A 187 19.40 6.66 11.50
C VAL A 187 18.11 6.42 12.29
N LEU A 188 17.86 7.21 13.33
CA LEU A 188 16.62 7.14 14.10
C LEU A 188 15.39 7.39 13.21
N GLY A 189 15.47 8.33 12.28
CA GLY A 189 14.42 8.61 11.30
C GLY A 189 14.09 7.41 10.42
N ILE A 190 15.11 6.71 9.93
CA ILE A 190 14.94 5.49 9.12
C ILE A 190 14.28 4.39 9.96
N ILE A 191 14.77 4.16 11.18
CA ILE A 191 14.24 3.13 12.08
C ILE A 191 12.77 3.43 12.43
N THR A 192 12.46 4.68 12.76
CA THR A 192 11.08 5.11 13.08
C THR A 192 10.16 4.92 11.87
N SER A 193 10.59 5.35 10.69
CA SER A 193 9.82 5.17 9.45
C SER A 193 9.59 3.70 9.14
N PHE A 194 10.60 2.86 9.32
CA PHE A 194 10.48 1.40 9.14
C PHE A 194 9.49 0.80 10.14
N ALA A 195 9.60 1.15 11.43
CA ALA A 195 8.71 0.64 12.47
C ALA A 195 7.23 1.02 12.21
N ILE A 196 7.00 2.26 11.79
CA ILE A 196 5.68 2.76 11.43
C ILE A 196 5.10 1.99 10.23
N THR A 197 5.90 1.81 9.19
CA THR A 197 5.50 1.08 7.98
C THR A 197 5.24 -0.39 8.28
N PHE A 198 6.08 -0.99 9.12
CA PHE A 198 5.88 -2.35 9.62
C PHE A 198 4.54 -2.49 10.36
N LEU A 199 4.26 -1.56 11.28
CA LEU A 199 3.00 -1.55 12.02
C LEU A 199 1.79 -1.43 11.08
N LEU A 200 1.87 -0.59 10.05
CA LEU A 200 0.83 -0.42 9.05
C LEU A 200 0.50 -1.75 8.35
N PHE A 201 1.51 -2.42 7.80
CA PHE A 201 1.32 -3.68 7.09
C PHE A 201 0.89 -4.81 8.02
N GLU A 202 1.46 -4.85 9.23
CA GLU A 202 1.10 -5.84 10.24
C GLU A 202 -0.39 -5.74 10.61
N VAL A 203 -0.89 -4.54 10.85
CA VAL A 203 -2.31 -4.28 11.11
C VAL A 203 -3.20 -4.74 9.95
N ILE A 204 -2.79 -4.48 8.71
CA ILE A 204 -3.51 -4.92 7.51
C ILE A 204 -3.58 -6.46 7.46
N TYR A 205 -2.43 -7.14 7.64
CA TYR A 205 -2.37 -8.61 7.53
C TYR A 205 -3.00 -9.34 8.71
N LEU A 206 -3.05 -8.73 9.89
CA LEU A 206 -3.71 -9.31 11.06
C LEU A 206 -5.22 -9.16 11.04
N LEU A 207 -5.73 -7.98 10.62
CA LEU A 207 -7.13 -7.63 10.84
C LEU A 207 -8.02 -7.85 9.61
N ILE A 208 -7.47 -7.71 8.39
CA ILE A 208 -8.30 -7.79 7.19
C ILE A 208 -8.66 -9.24 6.81
N PRO A 209 -7.76 -10.25 6.83
CA PRO A 209 -8.12 -11.61 6.42
C PRO A 209 -9.29 -12.18 7.24
N ASN A 210 -10.18 -12.96 6.57
CA ASN A 210 -11.34 -13.59 7.23
C ASN A 210 -10.95 -14.84 8.05
N ARG A 211 -9.84 -14.74 8.79
CA ARG A 211 -9.31 -15.77 9.67
C ARG A 211 -8.60 -15.10 10.84
N LYS A 212 -8.57 -15.74 11.98
CA LYS A 212 -7.75 -15.27 13.11
C LYS A 212 -6.27 -15.47 12.74
N MET A 213 -5.64 -14.41 12.26
CA MET A 213 -4.20 -14.39 12.02
C MET A 213 -3.49 -14.07 13.32
N THR A 214 -2.34 -14.71 13.55
CA THR A 214 -1.45 -14.38 14.67
C THR A 214 -0.24 -13.63 14.16
N PHE A 215 0.42 -12.88 15.02
CA PHE A 215 1.65 -12.15 14.70
C PHE A 215 2.71 -13.06 14.05
N GLU A 216 2.82 -14.31 14.51
CA GLU A 216 3.76 -15.29 13.95
C GLU A 216 3.54 -15.57 12.46
N HIS A 217 2.30 -15.46 11.98
CA HIS A 217 1.93 -15.74 10.59
C HIS A 217 2.07 -14.53 9.67
N THR A 218 2.21 -13.31 10.20
CA THR A 218 2.13 -12.06 9.42
C THR A 218 3.41 -11.25 9.39
N TRP A 219 4.22 -11.31 10.45
CA TRP A 219 5.38 -10.44 10.64
C TRP A 219 6.44 -10.54 9.53
N ARG A 220 6.67 -11.73 8.93
CA ARG A 220 7.70 -11.90 7.87
C ARG A 220 7.33 -11.12 6.61
N GLY A 221 6.07 -11.21 6.17
CA GLY A 221 5.58 -10.42 5.05
C GLY A 221 5.61 -8.93 5.37
N ALA A 222 5.19 -8.54 6.58
CA ALA A 222 5.22 -7.15 7.01
C ALA A 222 6.64 -6.57 7.03
N ILE A 223 7.65 -7.28 7.58
CA ILE A 223 9.06 -6.85 7.57
C ILE A 223 9.59 -6.72 6.14
N LEU A 224 9.40 -7.74 5.30
CA LEU A 224 9.91 -7.72 3.93
C LEU A 224 9.32 -6.58 3.12
N VAL A 225 8.00 -6.34 3.25
CA VAL A 225 7.33 -5.26 2.52
C VAL A 225 7.72 -3.90 3.07
N SER A 226 7.90 -3.78 4.39
CA SER A 226 8.38 -2.52 4.99
C SER A 226 9.78 -2.17 4.50
N GLY A 227 10.70 -3.14 4.43
CA GLY A 227 12.01 -2.96 3.84
C GLY A 227 11.95 -2.62 2.35
N ALA A 228 11.11 -3.33 1.59
CA ALA A 228 10.91 -3.07 0.17
C ALA A 228 10.29 -1.69 -0.08
N LEU A 229 9.36 -1.24 0.78
CA LEU A 229 8.79 0.11 0.68
C LEU A 229 9.83 1.19 1.01
N GLN A 230 10.69 0.99 2.01
CA GLN A 230 11.79 1.93 2.28
C GLN A 230 12.73 2.05 1.08
N LEU A 231 13.11 0.92 0.49
CA LEU A 231 13.92 0.91 -0.73
C LEU A 231 13.18 1.60 -1.89
N PHE A 232 11.91 1.33 -2.06
CA PHE A 232 11.07 1.97 -3.07
C PHE A 232 11.01 3.50 -2.86
N MET A 233 10.86 3.98 -1.63
CA MET A 233 10.84 5.40 -1.30
C MET A 233 12.15 6.12 -1.64
N ILE A 234 13.28 5.40 -1.64
CA ILE A 234 14.59 5.93 -2.07
C ILE A 234 14.71 5.90 -3.59
N LEU A 235 14.33 4.80 -4.22
CA LEU A 235 14.52 4.59 -5.67
C LEU A 235 13.48 5.32 -6.52
N PHE A 236 12.25 5.46 -6.05
CA PHE A 236 11.16 6.06 -6.80
C PHE A 236 11.42 7.53 -7.20
N PRO A 237 11.92 8.41 -6.32
CA PRO A 237 12.29 9.77 -6.73
C PRO A 237 13.40 9.80 -7.78
N LEU A 238 14.36 8.86 -7.73
CA LEU A 238 15.41 8.72 -8.74
C LEU A 238 14.82 8.31 -10.09
N TYR A 239 13.89 7.35 -10.09
CA TYR A 239 13.16 6.94 -11.29
C TYR A 239 12.36 8.10 -11.88
N VAL A 240 11.60 8.83 -11.07
CA VAL A 240 10.82 10.00 -11.50
C VAL A 240 11.75 11.05 -12.11
N ARG A 241 12.86 11.32 -11.45
CA ARG A 241 13.85 12.32 -11.94
C ARG A 241 14.47 11.94 -13.27
N ASN A 242 14.75 10.66 -13.52
CA ASN A 242 15.48 10.22 -14.71
C ASN A 242 14.56 9.84 -15.87
N CYS A 243 13.41 9.22 -15.58
CA CYS A 243 12.54 8.63 -16.60
C CYS A 243 11.33 9.51 -16.96
N LEU A 244 10.85 10.33 -16.01
CA LEU A 244 9.65 11.15 -16.20
C LEU A 244 9.98 12.65 -16.38
N THR A 245 11.16 12.95 -16.92
CA THR A 245 11.63 14.34 -17.11
C THR A 245 10.76 15.18 -18.04
N SER A 246 10.09 14.53 -18.99
CA SER A 246 9.26 15.21 -20.00
C SER A 246 7.86 15.55 -19.49
N TYR A 247 7.43 14.95 -18.39
CA TYR A 247 6.10 15.20 -17.82
C TYR A 247 6.20 16.28 -16.73
N THR A 248 5.61 17.42 -17.01
CA THR A 248 5.56 18.58 -16.10
C THR A 248 4.12 18.95 -15.75
N GLY A 249 3.92 19.69 -14.66
CA GLY A 249 2.63 20.19 -14.26
C GLY A 249 1.69 19.11 -13.69
N GLN A 250 0.39 19.34 -13.85
CA GLN A 250 -0.67 18.51 -13.24
C GLN A 250 -0.71 17.09 -13.82
N ILE A 251 -0.47 16.91 -15.10
CA ILE A 251 -0.47 15.60 -15.77
C ILE A 251 0.72 14.76 -15.26
N GLY A 252 1.89 15.38 -15.14
CA GLY A 252 3.07 14.70 -14.59
C GLY A 252 2.85 14.23 -13.15
N PHE A 253 2.24 15.07 -12.32
CA PHE A 253 1.86 14.69 -10.96
C PHE A 253 0.88 13.51 -10.93
N ALA A 254 -0.16 13.52 -11.78
CA ALA A 254 -1.13 12.43 -11.84
C ALA A 254 -0.49 11.09 -12.22
N ILE A 255 0.40 11.09 -13.22
CA ILE A 255 1.14 9.88 -13.64
C ILE A 255 2.02 9.37 -12.51
N ILE A 256 2.78 10.25 -11.85
CA ILE A 256 3.65 9.89 -10.72
C ILE A 256 2.84 9.28 -9.59
N LEU A 257 1.69 9.88 -9.26
CA LEU A 257 0.80 9.41 -8.21
C LEU A 257 0.23 8.02 -8.52
N ILE A 258 -0.27 7.79 -9.75
CA ILE A 258 -0.81 6.49 -10.16
C ILE A 258 0.27 5.41 -10.09
N LEU A 259 1.48 5.69 -10.57
CA LEU A 259 2.60 4.75 -10.49
C LEU A 259 2.97 4.46 -9.03
N PHE A 260 3.03 5.48 -8.18
CA PHE A 260 3.30 5.30 -6.76
C PHE A 260 2.27 4.37 -6.10
N LEU A 261 0.98 4.63 -6.32
CA LEU A 261 -0.10 3.82 -5.77
C LEU A 261 -0.09 2.38 -6.31
N PHE A 262 0.27 2.19 -7.57
CA PHE A 262 0.40 0.88 -8.18
C PHE A 262 1.53 0.05 -7.53
N TYR A 263 2.72 0.64 -7.39
CA TYR A 263 3.84 -0.03 -6.72
C TYR A 263 3.55 -0.29 -5.23
N PHE A 264 2.90 0.64 -4.55
CA PHE A 264 2.45 0.44 -3.18
C PHE A 264 1.48 -0.76 -3.07
N ALA A 265 0.52 -0.85 -3.99
CA ALA A 265 -0.42 -1.97 -4.06
C ALA A 265 0.28 -3.31 -4.35
N ILE A 266 1.28 -3.33 -5.25
CA ILE A 266 2.10 -4.52 -5.51
C ILE A 266 2.81 -4.97 -4.22
N LEU A 267 3.44 -4.05 -3.51
CA LEU A 267 4.16 -4.34 -2.26
C LEU A 267 3.21 -4.90 -1.20
N LEU A 268 2.03 -4.31 -1.05
CA LEU A 268 1.01 -4.80 -0.12
C LEU A 268 0.61 -6.25 -0.43
N LEU A 269 0.34 -6.56 -1.70
CA LEU A 269 -0.03 -7.92 -2.08
C LEU A 269 1.15 -8.90 -2.00
N LEU A 270 2.37 -8.43 -2.28
CA LEU A 270 3.58 -9.24 -2.16
C LEU A 270 3.79 -9.75 -0.73
N GLY A 271 3.60 -8.90 0.28
CA GLY A 271 3.69 -9.32 1.68
C GLY A 271 2.64 -10.36 2.06
N ALA A 272 1.41 -10.19 1.59
CA ALA A 272 0.36 -11.18 1.77
C ALA A 272 0.70 -12.52 1.09
N GLN A 273 1.25 -12.48 -0.12
CA GLN A 273 1.70 -13.67 -0.85
C GLN A 273 2.84 -14.40 -0.14
N ILE A 274 3.79 -13.64 0.45
CA ILE A 274 4.89 -14.21 1.25
C ILE A 274 4.33 -14.92 2.47
N ASN A 275 3.43 -14.28 3.23
CA ASN A 275 2.81 -14.87 4.40
C ASN A 275 2.01 -16.13 4.02
N ALA A 276 1.21 -16.07 2.96
CA ALA A 276 0.41 -17.19 2.48
C ALA A 276 1.29 -18.38 2.01
N PHE A 277 2.41 -18.09 1.35
CA PHE A 277 3.31 -19.13 0.84
C PHE A 277 4.16 -19.77 1.95
N VAL A 278 4.74 -18.94 2.83
CA VAL A 278 5.71 -19.39 3.84
C VAL A 278 5.02 -20.03 5.05
N TYR A 279 3.94 -19.42 5.54
CA TYR A 279 3.27 -19.89 6.76
C TYR A 279 2.09 -20.80 6.51
N GLU A 280 1.21 -20.39 5.60
CA GLU A 280 0.02 -21.17 5.30
C GLU A 280 0.32 -22.30 4.30
N HIS A 281 1.57 -22.39 3.81
CA HIS A 281 2.01 -23.40 2.84
C HIS A 281 1.10 -23.50 1.60
N ILE A 282 0.46 -22.38 1.21
CA ILE A 282 -0.44 -22.30 0.08
C ILE A 282 0.37 -22.39 -1.22
N GLN A 283 0.26 -23.53 -1.88
CA GLN A 283 0.94 -23.80 -3.14
C GLN A 283 0.32 -23.01 -4.31
N PRO A 284 1.07 -22.73 -5.40
CA PRO A 284 0.48 -22.14 -6.59
C PRO A 284 -0.64 -23.01 -7.16
N LEU A 285 -1.62 -22.38 -7.80
CA LEU A 285 -2.61 -23.12 -8.59
C LEU A 285 -1.91 -23.85 -9.74
N PRO A 286 -2.41 -25.03 -10.16
CA PRO A 286 -1.83 -25.75 -11.29
C PRO A 286 -1.91 -24.95 -12.59
N VAL A 287 -2.98 -24.17 -12.74
CA VAL A 287 -3.24 -23.27 -13.87
C VAL A 287 -3.61 -21.88 -13.33
N PRO A 288 -3.55 -20.80 -14.17
CA PRO A 288 -4.00 -19.48 -13.76
C PRO A 288 -5.44 -19.49 -13.26
N LEU A 289 -5.75 -18.61 -12.29
CA LEU A 289 -7.02 -18.55 -11.56
C LEU A 289 -8.26 -18.61 -12.47
N GLY A 290 -8.27 -17.89 -13.59
CA GLY A 290 -9.40 -17.90 -14.53
C GLY A 290 -9.62 -19.26 -15.17
N THR A 291 -8.55 -19.93 -15.63
CA THR A 291 -8.62 -21.27 -16.20
C THR A 291 -9.05 -22.30 -15.15
N PHE A 292 -8.55 -22.17 -13.93
CA PHE A 292 -8.92 -23.03 -12.81
C PHE A 292 -10.42 -22.95 -12.51
N LEU A 293 -10.98 -21.74 -12.47
CA LEU A 293 -12.41 -21.54 -12.26
C LEU A 293 -13.27 -22.16 -13.38
N ASN A 294 -12.86 -21.99 -14.64
CA ASN A 294 -13.57 -22.60 -15.77
C ASN A 294 -13.58 -24.13 -15.68
N GLN A 295 -12.43 -24.74 -15.46
CA GLN A 295 -12.32 -26.20 -15.30
C GLN A 295 -13.18 -26.72 -14.14
N PHE A 296 -13.17 -25.98 -13.01
CA PHE A 296 -14.00 -26.33 -11.86
C PHE A 296 -15.51 -26.26 -12.17
N MET A 297 -15.92 -25.21 -12.91
CA MET A 297 -17.31 -25.05 -13.32
C MET A 297 -17.78 -26.15 -14.32
N GLU A 298 -16.93 -26.50 -15.28
CA GLU A 298 -17.21 -27.61 -16.24
C GLU A 298 -17.38 -28.95 -15.53
N HIS A 299 -16.49 -29.25 -14.58
CA HIS A 299 -16.62 -30.50 -13.79
C HIS A 299 -17.88 -30.50 -12.91
N ALA A 300 -18.23 -29.36 -12.30
CA ALA A 300 -19.46 -29.25 -11.52
C ALA A 300 -20.71 -29.43 -12.37
N HIS A 301 -20.74 -28.89 -13.58
CA HIS A 301 -21.85 -29.09 -14.54
C HIS A 301 -22.02 -30.57 -14.95
N GLN A 302 -20.92 -31.23 -15.30
CA GLN A 302 -20.92 -32.63 -15.68
C GLN A 302 -21.44 -33.55 -14.56
N GLN A 303 -21.10 -33.23 -13.29
CA GLN A 303 -21.61 -33.97 -12.14
C GLN A 303 -23.12 -33.77 -11.92
N THR A 304 -23.63 -32.56 -12.23
CA THR A 304 -25.06 -32.27 -12.07
C THR A 304 -25.91 -32.91 -13.18
N GLU A 305 -25.36 -33.07 -14.39
CA GLU A 305 -26.04 -33.75 -15.51
C GLU A 305 -26.04 -35.30 -15.40
N SER A 306 -25.17 -35.83 -14.54
CA SER A 306 -25.08 -37.32 -14.33
C SER A 306 -25.96 -37.84 -13.20
N ILE A 307 -26.72 -36.96 -12.51
CA ILE A 307 -27.70 -37.28 -11.46
C ILE A 307 -29.12 -37.18 -12.02
#